data_b2bfc250da942cfed56f1b68f02ed222
#
_entry.id   b2bfc250da942cfed56f1b68f02ed222
#
_cell.length_a   1.000
_cell.length_b   1.000
_cell.length_c   1.000
_cell.angle_alpha   90.00
_cell.angle_beta   90.00
_cell.angle_gamma   90.00
#
_symmetry.space_group_name_H-M   'P 1'
#
loop_
_entity.id
_entity.type
_entity.pdbx_description
1 polymer ?
#
loop_
_entity_poly.entity_id
_entity_poly.type
_entity_poly.pdbx_seq_one_letter_code
_entity_poly.pdbx_strand_id
1 'polypeptide(L)'
;MKVIVACGGTGGHAFPGLAVAAELKRRGHEVVVWDSGRDIESSVMRSWDGPVFSTGARQLSPKNVFSILAAILRCRKEMKRAKPDVLIAMGSYSSLPPVLAARMCKVKVFLHEANTVPGKAVEFLSRFADTVAISFDMTARYLKDVKTVRTGLPVRAAITEGKRFDFIPANAFVVFVTGGSQGAHAVNLLLMNAISMMKTELDKRGSATRPLYVIHQTGAKDETLVMTEYAKVSLPARVHAFETEMANAFASADIVVARAGASTCFELAACGKPALLIPLPTAMRNHQHFNADAFAAKGAADEGIQAQLAAKQVCRYLLEKYDHPEHLSRMAEKMKALATPDAAAKVADLVEGKTI
;
A
#
# COMPACT_ATOMS: atom_id res chain seq x y z
N MET A 1 4.11 6.03 -27.69
CA MET A 1 4.76 4.72 -27.42
C MET A 1 3.69 3.71 -27.05
N LYS A 2 3.98 2.44 -27.28
CA LYS A 2 3.17 1.34 -26.80
C LYS A 2 3.81 0.74 -25.53
N VAL A 3 3.13 0.84 -24.40
CA VAL A 3 3.67 0.51 -23.08
C VAL A 3 2.87 -0.63 -22.46
N ILE A 4 3.57 -1.63 -21.95
CA ILE A 4 2.99 -2.68 -21.10
C ILE A 4 3.26 -2.32 -19.64
N VAL A 5 2.22 -2.30 -18.81
CA VAL A 5 2.32 -2.14 -17.36
C VAL A 5 1.96 -3.47 -16.69
N ALA A 6 2.97 -4.20 -16.21
CA ALA A 6 2.78 -5.48 -15.53
C ALA A 6 2.66 -5.27 -14.02
N CYS A 7 1.44 -5.39 -13.48
CA CYS A 7 1.14 -5.06 -12.08
C CYS A 7 0.25 -6.09 -11.36
N GLY A 8 0.36 -7.36 -11.74
CA GLY A 8 -0.33 -8.45 -11.05
C GLY A 8 0.23 -8.75 -9.66
N GLY A 9 -0.51 -9.51 -8.86
CA GLY A 9 -0.11 -10.00 -7.54
C GLY A 9 -1.07 -9.60 -6.43
N THR A 10 -0.82 -8.50 -5.75
CA THR A 10 -1.66 -7.96 -4.67
C THR A 10 -2.01 -6.49 -4.94
N GLY A 11 -2.95 -5.93 -4.19
CA GLY A 11 -3.29 -4.50 -4.27
C GLY A 11 -2.08 -3.58 -4.15
N GLY A 12 -1.06 -3.97 -3.37
CA GLY A 12 0.19 -3.23 -3.21
C GLY A 12 1.03 -3.05 -4.48
N HIS A 13 0.81 -3.88 -5.50
CA HIS A 13 1.45 -3.76 -6.82
C HIS A 13 0.47 -3.26 -7.87
N ALA A 14 -0.80 -3.67 -7.77
CA ALA A 14 -1.82 -3.35 -8.74
C ALA A 14 -2.18 -1.84 -8.72
N PHE A 15 -2.47 -1.26 -7.55
CA PHE A 15 -2.82 0.16 -7.46
C PHE A 15 -1.71 1.10 -7.95
N PRO A 16 -0.44 0.95 -7.54
CA PRO A 16 0.63 1.76 -8.11
C PRO A 16 0.79 1.57 -9.63
N GLY A 17 0.62 0.34 -10.12
CA GLY A 17 0.68 0.06 -11.56
C GLY A 17 -0.43 0.74 -12.34
N LEU A 18 -1.66 0.74 -11.82
CA LEU A 18 -2.79 1.45 -12.44
C LEU A 18 -2.60 2.97 -12.40
N ALA A 19 -2.00 3.52 -11.34
CA ALA A 19 -1.66 4.94 -11.29
C ALA A 19 -0.65 5.32 -12.39
N VAL A 20 0.37 4.49 -12.62
CA VAL A 20 1.33 4.68 -13.73
C VAL A 20 0.65 4.51 -15.08
N ALA A 21 -0.21 3.48 -15.24
CA ALA A 21 -0.93 3.24 -16.48
C ALA A 21 -1.85 4.42 -16.84
N ALA A 22 -2.56 4.97 -15.86
CA ALA A 22 -3.43 6.14 -16.05
C ALA A 22 -2.62 7.36 -16.47
N GLU A 23 -1.46 7.62 -15.83
CA GLU A 23 -0.60 8.74 -16.21
C GLU A 23 -0.04 8.59 -17.62
N LEU A 24 0.44 7.41 -17.99
CA LEU A 24 0.92 7.12 -19.34
C LEU A 24 -0.19 7.29 -20.39
N LYS A 25 -1.43 6.82 -20.09
CA LYS A 25 -2.59 7.01 -20.97
C LYS A 25 -2.93 8.49 -21.11
N ARG A 26 -2.92 9.25 -20.02
CA ARG A 26 -3.13 10.71 -20.02
C ARG A 26 -2.13 11.46 -20.91
N ARG A 27 -0.89 10.94 -20.99
CA ARG A 27 0.16 11.47 -21.89
C ARG A 27 0.03 11.03 -23.35
N GLY A 28 -1.00 10.27 -23.70
CA GLY A 28 -1.27 9.83 -25.07
C GLY A 28 -0.53 8.55 -25.49
N HIS A 29 -0.04 7.76 -24.55
CA HIS A 29 0.56 6.46 -24.85
C HIS A 29 -0.52 5.36 -25.01
N GLU A 30 -0.25 4.38 -25.87
CA GLU A 30 -1.03 3.15 -25.94
C GLU A 30 -0.62 2.24 -24.79
N VAL A 31 -1.50 2.03 -23.81
CA VAL A 31 -1.18 1.29 -22.58
C VAL A 31 -2.00 0.02 -22.49
N VAL A 32 -1.31 -1.10 -22.23
CA VAL A 32 -1.92 -2.39 -21.92
C VAL A 32 -1.49 -2.83 -20.53
N VAL A 33 -2.46 -3.08 -19.65
CA VAL A 33 -2.18 -3.61 -18.31
C VAL A 33 -2.06 -5.13 -18.36
N TRP A 34 -1.02 -5.68 -17.75
CA TRP A 34 -0.81 -7.11 -17.63
C TRP A 34 -0.94 -7.55 -16.17
N ASP A 35 -1.89 -8.44 -15.91
CA ASP A 35 -2.14 -9.03 -14.61
C ASP A 35 -1.71 -10.50 -14.53
N SER A 36 -1.92 -11.16 -13.40
CA SER A 36 -1.68 -12.60 -13.26
C SER A 36 -2.93 -13.45 -13.51
N GLY A 37 -4.10 -12.84 -13.62
CA GLY A 37 -5.39 -13.49 -13.83
C GLY A 37 -5.95 -14.16 -12.57
N ARG A 38 -5.70 -13.57 -11.38
CA ARG A 38 -6.24 -14.05 -10.10
C ARG A 38 -7.48 -13.25 -9.71
N ASP A 39 -8.45 -13.92 -9.07
CA ASP A 39 -9.71 -13.29 -8.64
C ASP A 39 -9.51 -12.06 -7.76
N ILE A 40 -8.49 -12.08 -6.88
CA ILE A 40 -8.18 -10.94 -6.01
C ILE A 40 -7.74 -9.69 -6.78
N GLU A 41 -7.24 -9.85 -8.00
CA GLU A 41 -6.85 -8.73 -8.87
C GLU A 41 -8.05 -8.17 -9.61
N SER A 42 -9.09 -8.98 -9.85
CA SER A 42 -10.25 -8.61 -10.66
C SER A 42 -10.99 -7.38 -10.11
N SER A 43 -11.09 -7.24 -8.79
CA SER A 43 -11.73 -6.09 -8.14
C SER A 43 -10.95 -4.78 -8.38
N VAL A 44 -9.62 -4.85 -8.35
CA VAL A 44 -8.76 -3.69 -8.61
C VAL A 44 -8.74 -3.34 -10.09
N MET A 45 -8.69 -4.36 -10.96
CA MET A 45 -8.68 -4.17 -12.41
C MET A 45 -9.97 -3.58 -12.96
N ARG A 46 -11.11 -3.69 -12.24
CA ARG A 46 -12.38 -3.02 -12.63
C ARG A 46 -12.27 -1.49 -12.71
N SER A 47 -11.31 -0.90 -12.02
CA SER A 47 -11.08 0.55 -12.10
C SER A 47 -10.29 0.98 -13.34
N TRP A 48 -9.79 0.03 -14.13
CA TRP A 48 -9.06 0.29 -15.36
C TRP A 48 -9.98 0.17 -16.58
N ASP A 49 -10.04 1.21 -17.37
CA ASP A 49 -10.91 1.32 -18.56
C ASP A 49 -10.18 1.00 -19.89
N GLY A 50 -9.00 0.41 -19.82
CA GLY A 50 -8.19 0.03 -20.97
C GLY A 50 -8.04 -1.48 -21.13
N PRO A 51 -7.27 -1.93 -22.14
CA PRO A 51 -7.04 -3.33 -22.39
C PRO A 51 -6.25 -3.99 -21.24
N VAL A 52 -6.66 -5.24 -20.90
CA VAL A 52 -6.00 -6.09 -19.91
C VAL A 52 -5.59 -7.40 -20.56
N PHE A 53 -4.39 -7.88 -20.25
CA PHE A 53 -3.91 -9.18 -20.65
C PHE A 53 -3.50 -10.00 -19.44
N SER A 54 -4.10 -11.18 -19.26
CA SER A 54 -3.78 -12.09 -18.16
C SER A 54 -2.64 -13.02 -18.54
N THR A 55 -1.52 -12.87 -17.82
CA THR A 55 -0.28 -13.62 -18.08
C THR A 55 -0.38 -15.08 -17.65
N GLY A 56 -1.25 -15.41 -16.70
CA GLY A 56 -1.32 -16.73 -16.07
C GLY A 56 -0.17 -17.00 -15.11
N ALA A 57 0.53 -15.94 -14.63
CA ALA A 57 1.65 -16.10 -13.71
C ALA A 57 1.22 -16.77 -12.39
N ARG A 58 2.00 -17.73 -11.94
CA ARG A 58 1.81 -18.45 -10.67
C ARG A 58 2.95 -18.19 -9.71
N GLN A 59 2.68 -18.37 -8.43
CA GLN A 59 3.69 -18.24 -7.40
C GLN A 59 4.86 -19.19 -7.65
N LEU A 60 6.08 -18.71 -7.42
CA LEU A 60 7.30 -19.50 -7.61
C LEU A 60 7.32 -20.69 -6.64
N SER A 61 7.21 -21.88 -7.20
CA SER A 61 7.35 -23.14 -6.47
C SER A 61 7.77 -24.26 -7.45
N PRO A 62 8.41 -25.32 -6.98
CA PRO A 62 8.75 -26.47 -7.84
C PRO A 62 7.53 -27.05 -8.58
N LYS A 63 6.35 -27.03 -7.95
CA LYS A 63 5.10 -27.53 -8.54
C LYS A 63 4.60 -26.67 -9.71
N ASN A 64 5.02 -25.41 -9.80
CA ASN A 64 4.53 -24.44 -10.79
C ASN A 64 5.51 -24.19 -11.95
N VAL A 65 6.62 -24.92 -12.05
CA VAL A 65 7.67 -24.67 -13.06
C VAL A 65 7.11 -24.68 -14.48
N PHE A 66 6.33 -25.71 -14.83
CA PHE A 66 5.71 -25.80 -16.15
C PHE A 66 4.71 -24.67 -16.42
N SER A 67 3.92 -24.28 -15.41
CA SER A 67 2.98 -23.15 -15.52
C SER A 67 3.73 -21.82 -15.71
N ILE A 68 4.87 -21.63 -15.05
CA ILE A 68 5.71 -20.45 -15.19
C ILE A 68 6.32 -20.39 -16.60
N LEU A 69 6.82 -21.52 -17.11
CA LEU A 69 7.35 -21.60 -18.47
C LEU A 69 6.28 -21.32 -19.51
N ALA A 70 5.08 -21.89 -19.36
CA ALA A 70 3.93 -21.61 -20.21
C ALA A 70 3.54 -20.13 -20.18
N ALA A 71 3.56 -19.49 -19.00
CA ALA A 71 3.30 -18.06 -18.86
C ALA A 71 4.37 -17.21 -19.58
N ILE A 72 5.66 -17.57 -19.50
CA ILE A 72 6.75 -16.89 -20.24
C ILE A 72 6.50 -17.01 -21.75
N LEU A 73 6.18 -18.18 -22.26
CA LEU A 73 5.92 -18.39 -23.68
C LEU A 73 4.67 -17.62 -24.16
N ARG A 74 3.62 -17.60 -23.33
CA ARG A 74 2.41 -16.81 -23.56
C ARG A 74 2.72 -15.32 -23.65
N CYS A 75 3.46 -14.78 -22.66
CA CYS A 75 3.90 -13.39 -22.67
C CYS A 75 4.76 -13.07 -23.90
N ARG A 76 5.69 -13.97 -24.27
CA ARG A 76 6.55 -13.79 -25.46
C ARG A 76 5.73 -13.76 -26.76
N LYS A 77 4.73 -14.66 -26.90
CA LYS A 77 3.83 -14.67 -28.05
C LYS A 77 3.08 -13.34 -28.17
N GLU A 78 2.53 -12.86 -27.05
CA GLU A 78 1.80 -11.59 -27.02
C GLU A 78 2.71 -10.38 -27.30
N MET A 79 3.93 -10.33 -26.74
CA MET A 79 4.90 -9.26 -27.04
C MET A 79 5.29 -9.23 -28.52
N LYS A 80 5.49 -10.38 -29.16
CA LYS A 80 5.76 -10.44 -30.60
C LYS A 80 4.59 -9.92 -31.44
N ARG A 81 3.35 -10.17 -30.99
CA ARG A 81 2.13 -9.67 -31.63
C ARG A 81 1.96 -8.16 -31.43
N ALA A 82 2.07 -7.73 -30.18
CA ALA A 82 1.80 -6.36 -29.77
C ALA A 82 2.93 -5.39 -30.12
N LYS A 83 4.18 -5.88 -30.20
CA LYS A 83 5.40 -5.08 -30.46
C LYS A 83 5.48 -3.83 -29.56
N PRO A 84 5.47 -3.98 -28.22
CA PRO A 84 5.58 -2.84 -27.32
C PRO A 84 6.98 -2.23 -27.40
N ASP A 85 7.06 -0.93 -27.14
CA ASP A 85 8.34 -0.21 -27.03
C ASP A 85 8.98 -0.47 -25.66
N VAL A 86 8.15 -0.58 -24.61
CA VAL A 86 8.59 -0.64 -23.21
C VAL A 86 7.69 -1.56 -22.40
N LEU A 87 8.31 -2.28 -21.46
CA LEU A 87 7.67 -2.93 -20.32
C LEU A 87 8.06 -2.22 -19.04
N ILE A 88 7.08 -1.82 -18.22
CA ILE A 88 7.29 -1.53 -16.79
C ILE A 88 6.61 -2.58 -15.94
N ALA A 89 7.34 -3.17 -14.99
CA ALA A 89 6.82 -4.18 -14.08
C ALA A 89 6.91 -3.71 -12.62
N MET A 90 5.79 -3.81 -11.92
CA MET A 90 5.61 -3.24 -10.58
C MET A 90 6.07 -4.15 -9.44
N GLY A 91 6.90 -5.16 -9.75
CA GLY A 91 7.37 -6.13 -8.76
C GLY A 91 6.44 -7.34 -8.60
N SER A 92 6.58 -8.06 -7.49
CA SER A 92 5.94 -9.36 -7.27
C SER A 92 6.49 -10.47 -8.18
N TYR A 93 6.17 -11.73 -7.83
CA TYR A 93 6.47 -12.90 -8.66
C TYR A 93 5.76 -12.86 -10.03
N SER A 94 4.65 -12.14 -10.13
CA SER A 94 3.88 -11.97 -11.37
C SER A 94 4.67 -11.21 -12.45
N SER A 95 5.70 -10.47 -12.07
CA SER A 95 6.61 -9.77 -12.99
C SER A 95 7.59 -10.70 -13.70
N LEU A 96 7.80 -11.93 -13.20
CA LEU A 96 8.81 -12.84 -13.77
C LEU A 96 8.52 -13.18 -15.23
N PRO A 97 7.33 -13.71 -15.62
CA PRO A 97 7.07 -14.04 -17.02
C PRO A 97 7.12 -12.85 -17.97
N PRO A 98 6.52 -11.67 -17.66
CA PRO A 98 6.62 -10.50 -18.53
C PRO A 98 8.06 -10.03 -18.75
N VAL A 99 8.87 -9.93 -17.67
CA VAL A 99 10.25 -9.41 -17.75
C VAL A 99 11.13 -10.34 -18.58
N LEU A 100 11.09 -11.65 -18.35
CA LEU A 100 11.87 -12.60 -19.14
C LEU A 100 11.44 -12.60 -20.60
N ALA A 101 10.13 -12.54 -20.88
CA ALA A 101 9.61 -12.44 -22.24
C ALA A 101 10.08 -11.14 -22.94
N ALA A 102 10.10 -10.01 -22.23
CA ALA A 102 10.56 -8.73 -22.74
C ALA A 102 12.04 -8.80 -23.16
N ARG A 103 12.90 -9.37 -22.32
CA ARG A 103 14.31 -9.57 -22.65
C ARG A 103 14.49 -10.48 -23.88
N MET A 104 13.72 -11.57 -23.98
CA MET A 104 13.74 -12.45 -25.17
C MET A 104 13.27 -11.74 -26.44
N CYS A 105 12.44 -10.70 -26.32
CA CYS A 105 11.96 -9.89 -27.45
C CYS A 105 12.75 -8.58 -27.66
N LYS A 106 13.79 -8.33 -26.86
CA LYS A 106 14.60 -7.11 -26.88
C LYS A 106 13.78 -5.83 -26.58
N VAL A 107 12.71 -5.98 -25.80
CA VAL A 107 11.89 -4.85 -25.31
C VAL A 107 12.60 -4.23 -24.09
N LYS A 108 12.61 -2.92 -23.99
CA LYS A 108 13.19 -2.17 -22.88
C LYS A 108 12.40 -2.45 -21.59
N VAL A 109 13.11 -2.71 -20.48
CA VAL A 109 12.49 -3.16 -19.21
C VAL A 109 12.78 -2.17 -18.09
N PHE A 110 11.72 -1.65 -17.50
CA PHE A 110 11.77 -0.93 -16.24
C PHE A 110 11.13 -1.77 -15.14
N LEU A 111 11.69 -1.72 -13.93
CA LEU A 111 11.07 -2.28 -12.73
C LEU A 111 10.71 -1.16 -11.77
N HIS A 112 9.76 -1.42 -10.90
CA HIS A 112 9.47 -0.60 -9.74
C HIS A 112 9.56 -1.44 -8.46
N GLU A 113 10.25 -0.91 -7.42
CA GLU A 113 10.28 -1.51 -6.09
C GLU A 113 9.62 -0.56 -5.08
N ALA A 114 8.56 -1.08 -4.47
CA ALA A 114 7.75 -0.33 -3.53
C ALA A 114 8.36 -0.25 -2.11
N ASN A 115 9.09 -1.29 -1.69
CA ASN A 115 9.57 -1.43 -0.31
C ASN A 115 11.01 -0.93 -0.15
N THR A 116 11.36 -0.61 1.09
CA THR A 116 12.73 -0.27 1.50
C THR A 116 13.70 -1.42 1.21
N VAL A 117 13.32 -2.65 1.59
CA VAL A 117 14.07 -3.86 1.26
C VAL A 117 13.40 -4.55 0.08
N PRO A 118 14.09 -4.71 -1.06
CA PRO A 118 13.47 -5.26 -2.26
C PRO A 118 13.00 -6.70 -2.06
N GLY A 119 11.89 -7.01 -2.71
CA GLY A 119 11.41 -8.38 -2.80
C GLY A 119 12.37 -9.25 -3.61
N LYS A 120 12.47 -10.55 -3.25
CA LYS A 120 13.35 -11.51 -3.97
C LYS A 120 13.14 -11.53 -5.48
N ALA A 121 11.89 -11.32 -5.93
CA ALA A 121 11.58 -11.27 -7.36
C ALA A 121 12.21 -10.03 -8.02
N VAL A 122 12.09 -8.85 -7.41
CA VAL A 122 12.69 -7.61 -7.94
C VAL A 122 14.21 -7.71 -7.93
N GLU A 123 14.81 -8.20 -6.85
CA GLU A 123 16.27 -8.39 -6.77
C GLU A 123 16.79 -9.33 -7.86
N PHE A 124 16.09 -10.45 -8.11
CA PHE A 124 16.45 -11.35 -9.20
C PHE A 124 16.25 -10.70 -10.58
N LEU A 125 15.11 -10.02 -10.79
CA LEU A 125 14.74 -9.45 -12.08
C LEU A 125 15.50 -8.16 -12.40
N SER A 126 16.10 -7.49 -11.42
CA SER A 126 16.89 -6.28 -11.63
C SER A 126 18.03 -6.49 -12.64
N ARG A 127 18.59 -7.71 -12.72
CA ARG A 127 19.63 -8.09 -13.70
C ARG A 127 19.15 -8.03 -15.14
N PHE A 128 17.85 -8.05 -15.35
CA PHE A 128 17.20 -8.00 -16.66
C PHE A 128 16.54 -6.64 -16.92
N ALA A 129 16.65 -5.71 -15.99
CA ALA A 129 16.09 -4.37 -16.13
C ALA A 129 17.13 -3.38 -16.65
N ASP A 130 16.69 -2.40 -17.40
CA ASP A 130 17.49 -1.26 -17.82
C ASP A 130 17.59 -0.23 -16.70
N THR A 131 16.52 -0.10 -15.88
CA THR A 131 16.48 0.78 -14.72
C THR A 131 15.43 0.27 -13.73
N VAL A 132 15.69 0.47 -12.43
CA VAL A 132 14.72 0.22 -11.36
C VAL A 132 14.29 1.54 -10.72
N ALA A 133 13.01 1.87 -10.83
CA ALA A 133 12.38 2.93 -10.05
C ALA A 133 12.22 2.46 -8.60
N ILE A 134 12.63 3.27 -7.64
CA ILE A 134 12.60 2.91 -6.22
C ILE A 134 11.77 3.90 -5.41
N SER A 135 11.08 3.39 -4.38
CA SER A 135 10.26 4.22 -3.49
C SER A 135 11.05 4.78 -2.31
N PHE A 136 12.14 4.14 -1.91
CA PHE A 136 13.01 4.55 -0.80
C PHE A 136 14.47 4.60 -1.25
N ASP A 137 15.23 5.60 -0.79
CA ASP A 137 16.65 5.74 -1.14
C ASP A 137 17.50 4.57 -0.67
N MET A 138 17.13 3.99 0.49
CA MET A 138 17.80 2.83 1.06
C MET A 138 17.77 1.61 0.13
N THR A 139 16.75 1.49 -0.73
CA THR A 139 16.59 0.38 -1.67
C THR A 139 17.77 0.25 -2.65
N ALA A 140 18.37 1.38 -3.02
CA ALA A 140 19.53 1.40 -3.92
C ALA A 140 20.72 0.59 -3.39
N ARG A 141 20.86 0.47 -2.06
CA ARG A 141 21.94 -0.30 -1.43
C ARG A 141 21.87 -1.81 -1.72
N TYR A 142 20.68 -2.31 -2.04
CA TYR A 142 20.42 -3.72 -2.34
C TYR A 142 20.50 -4.02 -3.84
N LEU A 143 20.45 -2.99 -4.70
CA LEU A 143 20.38 -3.10 -6.17
C LEU A 143 21.59 -2.47 -6.83
N LYS A 144 22.81 -2.90 -6.43
CA LYS A 144 24.08 -2.27 -6.81
C LYS A 144 24.44 -2.42 -8.28
N ASP A 145 23.95 -3.48 -8.94
CA ASP A 145 24.36 -3.86 -10.31
C ASP A 145 23.39 -3.31 -11.37
N VAL A 146 22.46 -2.43 -11.00
CA VAL A 146 21.49 -1.83 -11.91
C VAL A 146 21.30 -0.35 -11.59
N LYS A 147 21.01 0.44 -12.61
CA LYS A 147 20.65 1.85 -12.43
C LYS A 147 19.36 1.95 -11.62
N THR A 148 19.42 2.69 -10.51
CA THR A 148 18.23 3.01 -9.71
C THR A 148 17.87 4.48 -9.82
N VAL A 149 16.56 4.80 -9.81
CA VAL A 149 16.06 6.17 -9.83
C VAL A 149 14.98 6.32 -8.77
N ARG A 150 15.11 7.32 -7.92
CA ARG A 150 14.12 7.62 -6.86
C ARG A 150 12.90 8.30 -7.48
N THR A 151 11.79 7.57 -7.59
CA THR A 151 10.51 8.09 -8.07
C THR A 151 9.48 8.29 -6.96
N GLY A 152 9.63 7.61 -5.84
CA GLY A 152 8.56 7.42 -4.87
C GLY A 152 7.61 6.30 -5.29
N LEU A 153 6.56 6.09 -4.50
CA LEU A 153 5.52 5.12 -4.82
C LEU A 153 4.30 5.83 -5.42
N PRO A 154 3.89 5.48 -6.65
CA PRO A 154 2.65 5.98 -7.22
C PRO A 154 1.44 5.62 -6.37
N VAL A 155 0.65 6.61 -5.99
CA VAL A 155 -0.56 6.47 -5.18
C VAL A 155 -1.75 6.91 -6.03
N ARG A 156 -2.91 6.30 -5.79
CA ARG A 156 -4.16 6.68 -6.47
C ARG A 156 -4.51 8.13 -6.16
N ALA A 157 -4.75 8.97 -7.17
CA ALA A 157 -5.13 10.37 -6.98
C ALA A 157 -6.36 10.51 -6.06
N ALA A 158 -7.38 9.69 -6.28
CA ALA A 158 -8.61 9.69 -5.50
C ALA A 158 -8.42 9.49 -3.97
N ILE A 159 -7.26 8.98 -3.51
CA ILE A 159 -7.03 8.78 -2.07
C ILE A 159 -6.96 10.10 -1.29
N THR A 160 -6.57 11.19 -1.94
CA THR A 160 -6.44 12.52 -1.35
C THR A 160 -7.70 13.38 -1.51
N GLU A 161 -8.70 12.89 -2.24
CA GLU A 161 -9.95 13.61 -2.55
C GLU A 161 -11.08 13.31 -1.55
N GLY A 162 -10.78 12.51 -0.53
CA GLY A 162 -11.74 12.11 0.48
C GLY A 162 -12.24 13.29 1.34
N LYS A 163 -13.48 13.14 1.79
CA LYS A 163 -14.12 14.06 2.73
C LYS A 163 -14.43 13.34 4.04
N ARG A 164 -14.42 14.08 5.14
CA ARG A 164 -14.87 13.53 6.41
C ARG A 164 -16.29 13.01 6.28
N PHE A 165 -16.58 11.86 6.86
CA PHE A 165 -17.94 11.32 6.87
C PHE A 165 -18.88 12.24 7.67
N ASP A 166 -20.01 12.61 7.08
CA ASP A 166 -20.98 13.56 7.66
C ASP A 166 -21.66 13.01 8.93
N PHE A 167 -21.73 11.68 9.08
CA PHE A 167 -22.31 11.04 10.28
C PHE A 167 -21.35 11.00 11.47
N ILE A 168 -20.08 11.40 11.31
CA ILE A 168 -19.11 11.49 12.41
C ILE A 168 -19.17 12.91 13.00
N PRO A 169 -19.42 13.07 14.29
CA PRO A 169 -19.43 14.40 14.92
C PRO A 169 -18.16 15.20 14.60
N ALA A 170 -18.31 16.48 14.25
CA ALA A 170 -17.20 17.31 13.80
C ALA A 170 -16.05 17.41 14.83
N ASN A 171 -16.38 17.38 16.12
CA ASN A 171 -15.42 17.43 17.23
C ASN A 171 -14.94 16.04 17.69
N ALA A 172 -15.39 14.94 17.06
CA ALA A 172 -14.96 13.59 17.46
C ALA A 172 -13.48 13.36 17.20
N PHE A 173 -12.84 12.63 18.13
CA PHE A 173 -11.53 12.04 17.91
C PHE A 173 -11.72 10.70 17.20
N VAL A 174 -11.14 10.58 16.02
CA VAL A 174 -11.34 9.42 15.13
C VAL A 174 -10.09 8.58 15.02
N VAL A 175 -10.18 7.33 15.43
CA VAL A 175 -9.13 6.32 15.24
C VAL A 175 -9.51 5.46 14.04
N PHE A 176 -8.68 5.45 13.01
CA PHE A 176 -8.85 4.52 11.89
C PHE A 176 -7.87 3.35 12.01
N VAL A 177 -8.40 2.13 12.02
CA VAL A 177 -7.61 0.88 12.13
C VAL A 177 -7.70 0.11 10.83
N THR A 178 -6.55 -0.28 10.27
CA THR A 178 -6.52 -1.14 9.07
C THR A 178 -5.33 -2.10 9.08
N GLY A 179 -5.63 -3.38 8.88
CA GLY A 179 -4.63 -4.43 8.66
C GLY A 179 -4.27 -4.65 7.19
N GLY A 180 -4.79 -3.78 6.28
CA GLY A 180 -4.77 -3.99 4.83
C GLY A 180 -5.98 -4.80 4.35
N SER A 181 -6.06 -5.08 3.03
CA SER A 181 -7.24 -5.70 2.39
C SER A 181 -7.64 -7.08 2.94
N GLN A 182 -6.72 -7.81 3.54
CA GLN A 182 -7.00 -9.14 4.13
C GLN A 182 -7.31 -9.08 5.63
N GLY A 183 -7.19 -7.89 6.24
CA GLY A 183 -7.22 -7.72 7.68
C GLY A 183 -5.94 -8.23 8.37
N ALA A 184 -5.88 -8.04 9.67
CA ALA A 184 -4.75 -8.49 10.51
C ALA A 184 -5.27 -8.90 11.89
N HIS A 185 -5.64 -10.16 12.07
CA HIS A 185 -6.27 -10.70 13.28
C HIS A 185 -5.60 -10.20 14.58
N ALA A 186 -4.27 -10.33 14.70
CA ALA A 186 -3.57 -9.89 15.91
C ALA A 186 -3.67 -8.37 16.14
N VAL A 187 -3.68 -7.56 15.09
CA VAL A 187 -3.89 -6.10 15.20
C VAL A 187 -5.34 -5.81 15.57
N ASN A 188 -6.30 -6.49 14.94
CA ASN A 188 -7.72 -6.32 15.25
C ASN A 188 -8.00 -6.59 16.74
N LEU A 189 -7.53 -7.70 17.29
CA LEU A 189 -7.71 -8.03 18.70
C LEU A 189 -7.01 -7.02 19.63
N LEU A 190 -5.78 -6.63 19.30
CA LEU A 190 -5.02 -5.65 20.07
C LEU A 190 -5.75 -4.30 20.15
N LEU A 191 -6.17 -3.79 18.98
CA LEU A 191 -6.82 -2.47 18.87
C LEU A 191 -8.25 -2.49 19.41
N MET A 192 -9.01 -3.54 19.16
CA MET A 192 -10.34 -3.73 19.73
C MET A 192 -10.31 -3.59 21.26
N ASN A 193 -9.39 -4.31 21.92
CA ASN A 193 -9.24 -4.24 23.38
C ASN A 193 -8.71 -2.86 23.83
N ALA A 194 -7.70 -2.31 23.17
CA ALA A 194 -7.11 -1.03 23.53
C ALA A 194 -8.10 0.13 23.42
N ILE A 195 -8.89 0.16 22.36
CA ILE A 195 -9.86 1.23 22.10
C ILE A 195 -11.08 1.09 23.02
N SER A 196 -11.54 -0.15 23.32
CA SER A 196 -12.58 -0.38 24.32
C SER A 196 -12.14 0.08 25.72
N MET A 197 -10.89 -0.15 26.10
CA MET A 197 -10.32 0.40 27.33
C MET A 197 -10.27 1.94 27.31
N MET A 198 -9.86 2.53 26.18
CA MET A 198 -9.84 4.00 26.00
C MET A 198 -11.24 4.57 26.16
N LYS A 199 -12.26 3.96 25.53
CA LYS A 199 -13.67 4.39 25.69
C LYS A 199 -14.09 4.39 27.16
N THR A 200 -13.83 3.29 27.86
CA THR A 200 -14.15 3.18 29.30
C THR A 200 -13.45 4.25 30.12
N GLU A 201 -12.21 4.60 29.80
CA GLU A 201 -11.46 5.65 30.53
C GLU A 201 -12.01 7.04 30.22
N LEU A 202 -12.37 7.32 28.96
CA LEU A 202 -13.01 8.58 28.58
C LEU A 202 -14.39 8.76 29.22
N ASP A 203 -15.18 7.70 29.35
CA ASP A 203 -16.48 7.75 30.03
C ASP A 203 -16.37 8.15 31.50
N LYS A 204 -15.32 7.71 32.19
CA LYS A 204 -15.03 8.13 33.59
C LYS A 204 -14.66 9.62 33.68
N ARG A 205 -14.12 10.21 32.63
CA ARG A 205 -13.76 11.64 32.60
C ARG A 205 -14.98 12.56 32.43
N GLY A 206 -16.15 11.99 32.06
CA GLY A 206 -17.42 12.71 31.92
C GLY A 206 -17.61 13.45 30.60
N SER A 207 -18.65 14.30 30.54
CA SER A 207 -19.16 14.94 29.32
C SER A 207 -18.26 16.03 28.70
N ALA A 208 -17.20 16.43 29.38
CA ALA A 208 -16.24 17.42 28.85
C ALA A 208 -15.27 16.84 27.81
N THR A 209 -15.33 15.53 27.57
CA THR A 209 -14.44 14.85 26.61
C THR A 209 -14.97 14.96 25.18
N ARG A 210 -14.04 15.00 24.21
CA ARG A 210 -14.37 14.86 22.79
C ARG A 210 -14.96 13.45 22.54
N PRO A 211 -16.02 13.28 21.73
CA PRO A 211 -16.52 11.95 21.40
C PRO A 211 -15.45 11.10 20.72
N LEU A 212 -15.32 9.84 21.14
CA LEU A 212 -14.48 8.87 20.45
C LEU A 212 -15.29 8.18 19.34
N TYR A 213 -14.72 8.11 18.14
CA TYR A 213 -15.26 7.38 17.01
C TYR A 213 -14.21 6.46 16.41
N VAL A 214 -14.62 5.29 15.91
CA VAL A 214 -13.68 4.33 15.31
C VAL A 214 -14.14 3.97 13.91
N ILE A 215 -13.17 3.95 12.98
CA ILE A 215 -13.30 3.31 11.68
C ILE A 215 -12.40 2.09 11.73
N HIS A 216 -12.91 0.89 11.44
CA HIS A 216 -12.11 -0.34 11.55
C HIS A 216 -12.33 -1.25 10.35
N GLN A 217 -11.30 -1.36 9.50
CA GLN A 217 -11.25 -2.37 8.44
C GLN A 217 -10.61 -3.64 8.98
N THR A 218 -11.42 -4.67 9.22
CA THR A 218 -11.02 -5.86 9.97
C THR A 218 -10.57 -7.04 9.10
N GLY A 219 -10.98 -7.09 7.83
CA GLY A 219 -11.03 -8.33 7.07
C GLY A 219 -12.26 -9.17 7.45
N ALA A 220 -12.68 -10.07 6.55
CA ALA A 220 -13.92 -10.82 6.67
C ALA A 220 -14.02 -11.69 7.93
N LYS A 221 -12.88 -12.14 8.48
CA LYS A 221 -12.87 -13.07 9.63
C LYS A 221 -13.25 -12.42 10.96
N ASP A 222 -12.93 -11.16 11.14
CA ASP A 222 -13.02 -10.49 12.45
C ASP A 222 -14.12 -9.44 12.52
N GLU A 223 -14.83 -9.17 11.43
CA GLU A 223 -15.83 -8.09 11.35
C GLU A 223 -16.88 -8.20 12.43
N THR A 224 -17.55 -9.35 12.53
CA THR A 224 -18.60 -9.59 13.53
C THR A 224 -18.07 -9.51 14.96
N LEU A 225 -16.88 -10.07 15.20
CA LEU A 225 -16.24 -10.03 16.53
C LEU A 225 -15.98 -8.58 16.96
N VAL A 226 -15.31 -7.80 16.14
CA VAL A 226 -14.94 -6.41 16.45
C VAL A 226 -16.18 -5.54 16.63
N MET A 227 -17.17 -5.69 15.76
CA MET A 227 -18.44 -4.97 15.86
C MET A 227 -19.16 -5.27 17.17
N THR A 228 -19.23 -6.54 17.56
CA THR A 228 -19.88 -6.97 18.82
C THR A 228 -19.16 -6.41 20.05
N GLU A 229 -17.82 -6.44 20.06
CA GLU A 229 -17.05 -5.95 21.21
C GLU A 229 -17.16 -4.42 21.37
N TYR A 230 -17.16 -3.65 20.29
CA TYR A 230 -17.39 -2.21 20.36
C TYR A 230 -18.81 -1.87 20.83
N ALA A 231 -19.82 -2.64 20.42
CA ALA A 231 -21.20 -2.47 20.88
C ALA A 231 -21.35 -2.68 22.39
N LYS A 232 -20.61 -3.62 23.00
CA LYS A 232 -20.65 -3.87 24.46
C LYS A 232 -20.28 -2.66 25.31
N VAL A 233 -19.42 -1.80 24.79
CA VAL A 233 -18.97 -0.56 25.46
C VAL A 233 -19.63 0.69 24.86
N SER A 234 -20.71 0.52 24.10
CA SER A 234 -21.43 1.61 23.43
C SER A 234 -20.49 2.57 22.66
N LEU A 235 -19.47 2.01 21.99
CA LEU A 235 -18.50 2.78 21.21
C LEU A 235 -19.04 3.01 19.79
N PRO A 236 -19.27 4.26 19.36
CA PRO A 236 -19.63 4.55 17.97
C PRO A 236 -18.51 4.12 17.01
N ALA A 237 -18.86 3.20 16.10
CA ALA A 237 -17.87 2.65 15.18
C ALA A 237 -18.47 2.32 13.80
N ARG A 238 -17.66 2.54 12.75
CA ARG A 238 -17.86 2.00 11.41
C ARG A 238 -16.91 0.80 11.24
N VAL A 239 -17.46 -0.41 11.28
CA VAL A 239 -16.69 -1.66 11.19
C VAL A 239 -17.05 -2.35 9.88
N HIS A 240 -16.06 -2.64 9.05
CA HIS A 240 -16.24 -3.34 7.78
C HIS A 240 -15.11 -4.34 7.51
N ALA A 241 -15.46 -5.45 6.88
CA ALA A 241 -14.46 -6.39 6.37
C ALA A 241 -13.51 -5.71 5.40
N PHE A 242 -14.04 -4.86 4.52
CA PHE A 242 -13.28 -4.09 3.55
C PHE A 242 -13.86 -2.67 3.43
N GLU A 243 -13.02 -1.66 3.63
CA GLU A 243 -13.44 -0.26 3.49
C GLU A 243 -13.37 0.17 2.02
N THR A 244 -14.51 0.45 1.44
CA THR A 244 -14.63 0.89 0.04
C THR A 244 -14.37 2.39 -0.13
N GLU A 245 -14.64 3.18 0.93
CA GLU A 245 -14.47 4.63 0.95
C GLU A 245 -13.17 5.04 1.67
N MET A 246 -12.08 4.38 1.30
CA MET A 246 -10.76 4.54 1.96
C MET A 246 -10.32 6.01 2.04
N ALA A 247 -10.58 6.81 1.00
CA ALA A 247 -10.27 8.24 0.99
C ALA A 247 -11.02 9.00 2.11
N ASN A 248 -12.32 8.71 2.28
CA ASN A 248 -13.13 9.31 3.33
C ASN A 248 -12.71 8.83 4.72
N ALA A 249 -12.33 7.55 4.85
CA ALA A 249 -11.79 7.01 6.10
C ALA A 249 -10.50 7.73 6.51
N PHE A 250 -9.56 7.91 5.58
CA PHE A 250 -8.37 8.73 5.84
C PHE A 250 -8.74 10.17 6.16
N ALA A 251 -9.61 10.82 5.37
CA ALA A 251 -10.02 12.20 5.62
C ALA A 251 -10.62 12.38 7.01
N SER A 252 -11.38 11.39 7.50
CA SER A 252 -12.04 11.42 8.82
C SER A 252 -11.08 11.21 9.98
N ALA A 253 -9.98 10.48 9.79
CA ALA A 253 -9.10 10.04 10.87
C ALA A 253 -8.26 11.17 11.45
N ASP A 254 -8.14 11.22 12.77
CA ASP A 254 -7.14 12.00 13.50
C ASP A 254 -5.83 11.22 13.62
N ILE A 255 -5.92 9.90 13.82
CA ILE A 255 -4.78 8.98 13.81
C ILE A 255 -5.15 7.68 13.12
N VAL A 256 -4.18 7.10 12.41
CA VAL A 256 -4.34 5.79 11.76
C VAL A 256 -3.45 4.76 12.44
N VAL A 257 -3.99 3.58 12.75
CA VAL A 257 -3.21 2.43 13.19
C VAL A 257 -3.22 1.38 12.09
N ALA A 258 -2.06 1.05 11.54
CA ALA A 258 -1.99 0.23 10.34
C ALA A 258 -0.78 -0.72 10.31
N ARG A 259 -0.86 -1.72 9.42
CA ARG A 259 0.33 -2.43 8.96
C ARG A 259 1.22 -1.50 8.12
N ALA A 260 2.54 -1.76 8.14
CA ALA A 260 3.53 -0.95 7.43
C ALA A 260 3.81 -1.46 5.99
N GLY A 261 2.78 -1.83 5.25
CA GLY A 261 2.91 -2.07 3.81
C GLY A 261 3.27 -0.77 3.09
N ALA A 262 4.14 -0.82 2.07
CA ALA A 262 4.59 0.38 1.38
C ALA A 262 3.43 1.23 0.86
N SER A 263 2.41 0.63 0.23
CA SER A 263 1.23 1.37 -0.25
C SER A 263 0.54 2.13 0.88
N THR A 264 0.33 1.50 2.04
CA THR A 264 -0.29 2.16 3.19
C THR A 264 0.56 3.33 3.69
N CYS A 265 1.88 3.15 3.80
CA CYS A 265 2.79 4.22 4.24
C CYS A 265 2.73 5.43 3.30
N PHE A 266 2.75 5.20 1.98
CA PHE A 266 2.67 6.30 1.01
C PHE A 266 1.26 6.89 0.86
N GLU A 267 0.19 6.13 1.08
CA GLU A 267 -1.18 6.66 1.18
C GLU A 267 -1.34 7.56 2.41
N LEU A 268 -0.78 7.16 3.56
CA LEU A 268 -0.72 7.98 4.76
C LEU A 268 0.04 9.29 4.51
N ALA A 269 1.18 9.21 3.81
CA ALA A 269 1.95 10.40 3.45
C ALA A 269 1.17 11.31 2.50
N ALA A 270 0.54 10.76 1.47
CA ALA A 270 -0.29 11.52 0.54
C ALA A 270 -1.43 12.26 1.25
N CYS A 271 -2.07 11.60 2.22
CA CYS A 271 -3.15 12.18 3.03
C CYS A 271 -2.65 13.04 4.21
N GLY A 272 -1.35 13.02 4.53
CA GLY A 272 -0.78 13.71 5.70
C GLY A 272 -1.33 13.18 7.02
N LYS A 273 -1.55 11.86 7.15
CA LYS A 273 -2.17 11.27 8.34
C LYS A 273 -1.14 10.72 9.31
N PRO A 274 -1.13 11.19 10.57
CA PRO A 274 -0.27 10.63 11.62
C PRO A 274 -0.62 9.16 11.83
N ALA A 275 0.37 8.33 12.11
CA ALA A 275 0.13 6.90 12.22
C ALA A 275 0.95 6.22 13.33
N LEU A 276 0.35 5.17 13.90
CA LEU A 276 1.05 4.09 14.58
C LEU A 276 1.18 2.92 13.59
N LEU A 277 2.39 2.63 13.14
CA LEU A 277 2.67 1.55 12.23
C LEU A 277 3.05 0.29 13.00
N ILE A 278 2.33 -0.81 12.74
CA ILE A 278 2.58 -2.11 13.37
C ILE A 278 3.01 -3.09 12.27
N PRO A 279 4.33 -3.24 12.02
CA PRO A 279 4.84 -4.13 11.00
C PRO A 279 4.37 -5.57 11.16
N LEU A 280 4.14 -6.27 10.04
CA LEU A 280 3.84 -7.69 10.03
C LEU A 280 5.11 -8.49 10.41
N PRO A 281 5.13 -9.26 11.50
CA PRO A 281 6.34 -9.96 11.96
C PRO A 281 6.88 -10.99 10.96
N THR A 282 5.98 -11.56 10.14
CA THR A 282 6.32 -12.58 9.13
C THR A 282 6.59 -11.98 7.76
N ALA A 283 6.70 -10.66 7.65
CA ALA A 283 7.00 -9.99 6.39
C ALA A 283 8.37 -10.46 5.85
N MET A 284 8.41 -10.83 4.58
CA MET A 284 9.63 -11.34 3.94
C MET A 284 10.78 -10.33 4.14
N ARG A 285 11.94 -10.80 4.61
CA ARG A 285 13.10 -9.94 4.90
C ARG A 285 12.77 -8.75 5.82
N ASN A 286 11.72 -8.88 6.62
CA ASN A 286 11.28 -7.84 7.54
C ASN A 286 11.00 -6.48 6.88
N HIS A 287 10.62 -6.45 5.59
CA HIS A 287 10.47 -5.21 4.81
C HIS A 287 9.49 -4.23 5.42
N GLN A 288 8.42 -4.70 6.13
CA GLN A 288 7.47 -3.80 6.77
C GLN A 288 8.09 -3.03 7.94
N HIS A 289 8.99 -3.64 8.72
CA HIS A 289 9.75 -2.93 9.75
C HIS A 289 10.58 -1.80 9.12
N PHE A 290 11.36 -2.09 8.08
CA PHE A 290 12.16 -1.06 7.42
C PHE A 290 11.31 0.02 6.72
N ASN A 291 10.12 -0.32 6.25
CA ASN A 291 9.17 0.69 5.76
C ASN A 291 8.70 1.59 6.92
N ALA A 292 8.30 1.01 8.07
CA ALA A 292 7.90 1.77 9.25
C ALA A 292 9.02 2.67 9.77
N ASP A 293 10.23 2.11 9.92
CA ASP A 293 11.41 2.83 10.38
C ASP A 293 11.72 4.07 9.51
N ALA A 294 11.58 3.94 8.18
CA ALA A 294 11.80 5.06 7.25
C ALA A 294 10.89 6.27 7.52
N PHE A 295 9.68 6.05 8.02
CA PHE A 295 8.74 7.10 8.42
C PHE A 295 8.92 7.52 9.89
N ALA A 296 9.17 6.55 10.77
CA ALA A 296 9.39 6.79 12.20
C ALA A 296 10.66 7.60 12.47
N ALA A 297 11.76 7.29 11.79
CA ALA A 297 13.01 8.05 11.89
C ALA A 297 12.89 9.53 11.48
N LYS A 298 11.84 9.87 10.71
CA LYS A 298 11.50 11.25 10.36
C LYS A 298 10.48 11.90 11.32
N GLY A 299 9.99 11.11 12.29
CA GLY A 299 8.93 11.52 13.23
C GLY A 299 7.58 11.73 12.55
N ALA A 300 7.36 11.09 11.41
CA ALA A 300 6.11 11.09 10.64
C ALA A 300 5.12 10.03 11.13
N ALA A 301 5.62 8.97 11.76
CA ALA A 301 4.85 7.91 12.37
C ALA A 301 5.55 7.43 13.65
N ASP A 302 4.81 6.73 14.50
CA ASP A 302 5.39 5.90 15.55
C ASP A 302 5.37 4.43 15.09
N GLU A 303 6.36 3.63 15.51
CA GLU A 303 6.42 2.20 15.21
C GLU A 303 6.12 1.38 16.46
N GLY A 304 5.28 0.37 16.31
CA GLY A 304 4.96 -0.59 17.37
C GLY A 304 5.34 -2.02 16.97
N ILE A 305 6.22 -2.65 17.73
CA ILE A 305 6.58 -4.06 17.52
C ILE A 305 5.47 -4.95 18.07
N GLN A 306 4.75 -5.66 17.21
CA GLN A 306 3.54 -6.42 17.57
C GLN A 306 3.73 -7.31 18.81
N ALA A 307 4.85 -8.03 18.93
CA ALA A 307 5.12 -8.93 20.05
C ALA A 307 5.35 -8.22 21.40
N GLN A 308 5.59 -6.91 21.37
CA GLN A 308 5.86 -6.09 22.56
C GLN A 308 4.66 -5.21 22.94
N LEU A 309 3.62 -5.16 22.13
CA LEU A 309 2.45 -4.33 22.34
C LEU A 309 1.38 -5.06 23.16
N ALA A 310 1.06 -4.53 24.34
CA ALA A 310 -0.13 -4.91 25.08
C ALA A 310 -1.26 -3.86 24.88
N ALA A 311 -2.53 -4.30 24.97
CA ALA A 311 -3.70 -3.41 24.80
C ALA A 311 -3.64 -2.18 25.71
N LYS A 312 -3.20 -2.34 26.97
CA LYS A 312 -3.05 -1.26 27.94
C LYS A 312 -2.00 -0.20 27.49
N GLN A 313 -0.93 -0.63 26.83
CA GLN A 313 0.11 0.29 26.31
C GLN A 313 -0.44 1.09 25.13
N VAL A 314 -1.14 0.42 24.19
CA VAL A 314 -1.77 1.07 23.04
C VAL A 314 -2.90 2.02 23.50
N CYS A 315 -3.72 1.62 24.49
CA CYS A 315 -4.71 2.49 25.10
C CYS A 315 -4.06 3.78 25.64
N ARG A 316 -2.99 3.66 26.43
CA ARG A 316 -2.26 4.81 26.97
C ARG A 316 -1.69 5.70 25.87
N TYR A 317 -1.11 5.10 24.83
CA TYR A 317 -0.61 5.81 23.67
C TYR A 317 -1.72 6.62 22.97
N LEU A 318 -2.88 6.00 22.72
CA LEU A 318 -4.00 6.68 22.07
C LEU A 318 -4.58 7.81 22.97
N LEU A 319 -4.65 7.59 24.30
CA LEU A 319 -5.05 8.63 25.24
C LEU A 319 -4.08 9.81 25.24
N GLU A 320 -2.77 9.57 25.21
CA GLU A 320 -1.76 10.63 25.08
C GLU A 320 -1.96 11.43 23.79
N LYS A 321 -2.22 10.79 22.65
CA LYS A 321 -2.52 11.48 21.39
C LYS A 321 -3.86 12.24 21.41
N TYR A 322 -4.84 11.71 22.15
CA TYR A 322 -6.12 12.36 22.36
C TYR A 322 -5.97 13.64 23.21
N ASP A 323 -5.19 13.57 24.28
CA ASP A 323 -4.95 14.66 25.23
C ASP A 323 -4.01 15.75 24.65
N HIS A 324 -3.13 15.38 23.70
CA HIS A 324 -2.09 16.23 23.10
C HIS A 324 -2.20 16.30 21.57
N PRO A 325 -3.24 16.93 21.01
CA PRO A 325 -3.46 16.99 19.55
C PRO A 325 -2.32 17.67 18.78
N GLU A 326 -1.53 18.51 19.44
CA GLU A 326 -0.34 19.15 18.87
C GLU A 326 0.73 18.12 18.46
N HIS A 327 0.80 16.96 19.12
CA HIS A 327 1.68 15.86 18.72
C HIS A 327 1.25 15.27 17.36
N LEU A 328 -0.07 15.07 17.16
CA LEU A 328 -0.62 14.61 15.90
C LEU A 328 -0.40 15.62 14.77
N SER A 329 -0.58 16.90 15.06
CA SER A 329 -0.35 17.99 14.07
C SER A 329 1.10 17.96 13.56
N ARG A 330 2.09 17.85 14.46
CA ARG A 330 3.51 17.75 14.10
C ARG A 330 3.82 16.49 13.29
N MET A 331 3.21 15.35 13.67
CA MET A 331 3.37 14.09 12.91
C MET A 331 2.75 14.22 11.52
N ALA A 332 1.59 14.85 11.40
CA ALA A 332 0.89 15.07 10.13
C ALA A 332 1.71 15.92 9.16
N GLU A 333 2.31 17.01 9.64
CA GLU A 333 3.21 17.85 8.82
C GLU A 333 4.40 17.06 8.29
N LYS A 334 5.08 16.30 9.16
CA LYS A 334 6.21 15.46 8.77
C LYS A 334 5.79 14.34 7.84
N MET A 335 4.62 13.73 8.05
CA MET A 335 4.05 12.71 7.17
C MET A 335 3.78 13.29 5.78
N LYS A 336 3.16 14.47 5.71
CA LYS A 336 2.89 15.17 4.45
C LYS A 336 4.17 15.53 3.67
N ALA A 337 5.24 15.88 4.38
CA ALA A 337 6.54 16.17 3.78
C ALA A 337 7.20 14.95 3.10
N LEU A 338 6.78 13.74 3.44
CA LEU A 338 7.26 12.50 2.83
C LEU A 338 6.40 12.05 1.63
N ALA A 339 5.33 12.77 1.31
CA ALA A 339 4.48 12.48 0.16
C ALA A 339 5.27 12.59 -1.16
N THR A 340 4.91 11.73 -2.11
CA THR A 340 5.48 11.73 -3.46
C THR A 340 4.34 11.85 -4.49
N PRO A 341 3.65 13.01 -4.55
CA PRO A 341 2.44 13.18 -5.37
C PRO A 341 2.73 13.04 -6.88
N ASP A 342 3.96 13.30 -7.28
CA ASP A 342 4.46 13.24 -8.65
C ASP A 342 5.06 11.86 -9.03
N ALA A 343 4.96 10.85 -8.14
CA ALA A 343 5.60 9.56 -8.37
C ALA A 343 5.17 8.88 -9.67
N ALA A 344 3.88 8.90 -10.02
CA ALA A 344 3.40 8.35 -11.28
C ALA A 344 3.98 9.10 -12.50
N ALA A 345 4.05 10.42 -12.40
CA ALA A 345 4.64 11.28 -13.43
C ALA A 345 6.13 11.00 -13.60
N LYS A 346 6.89 10.87 -12.52
CA LYS A 346 8.32 10.50 -12.54
C LYS A 346 8.55 9.13 -13.17
N VAL A 347 7.71 8.15 -12.84
CA VAL A 347 7.81 6.83 -13.49
C VAL A 347 7.53 6.94 -14.99
N ALA A 348 6.55 7.74 -15.39
CA ALA A 348 6.27 7.98 -16.81
C ALA A 348 7.42 8.71 -17.50
N ASP A 349 8.04 9.73 -16.87
CA ASP A 349 9.22 10.42 -17.38
C ASP A 349 10.38 9.45 -17.59
N LEU A 350 10.60 8.54 -16.63
CA LEU A 350 11.62 7.48 -16.74
C LEU A 350 11.37 6.58 -17.96
N VAL A 351 10.11 6.17 -18.17
CA VAL A 351 9.71 5.34 -19.32
C VAL A 351 9.91 6.08 -20.65
N GLU A 352 9.64 7.38 -20.68
CA GLU A 352 9.84 8.26 -21.84
C GLU A 352 11.33 8.61 -22.09
N GLY A 353 12.23 8.25 -21.16
CA GLY A 353 13.66 8.56 -21.25
C GLY A 353 14.01 10.01 -20.89
N LYS A 354 13.12 10.70 -20.16
CA LYS A 354 13.40 12.04 -19.65
C LYS A 354 14.29 12.00 -18.40
N THR A 355 14.99 13.10 -18.13
CA THR A 355 15.76 13.26 -16.88
C THR A 355 14.79 13.53 -15.72
N ILE A 356 15.00 12.84 -14.60
CA ILE A 356 14.19 12.94 -13.39
C ILE A 356 15.02 13.58 -12.27
#